data_14ed89fcbd6babe7dc8174e59fbc328d
#
_entry.id   14ed89fcbd6babe7dc8174e59fbc328d
#
_cell.length_a   1.000
_cell.length_b   1.000
_cell.length_c   1.000
_cell.angle_alpha   90.00
_cell.angle_beta   90.00
_cell.angle_gamma   90.00
#
_symmetry.space_group_name_H-M   'P 1'
#
loop_
_entity.id
_entity.type
_entity.pdbx_description
1 polymer ?
#
loop_
_entity_poly.entity_id
_entity_poly.type
_entity_poly.pdbx_seq_one_letter_code
_entity_poly.pdbx_strand_id
1 'polypeptide(L)'
;QGVGFRPFVHRLARTFAATGWVLNDSEGVLLELQATSDNIAQLIDELASNPPPMARINGIVEVPRENSAQRYAEFSIRKSRQLAKMDTIIPPDSNVCQDCLNEMFDPQNPRYRYAFINCTNCGPRYSIIQAMPYDRSQTTMQAFAMCPACQHEYDDLDNRRYHAQP
;
A
#
# COMPACT_ATOMS: atom_id res chain seq x y z
N GLN A 1 -1.30 -7.04 -3.10
CA GLN A 1 -0.48 -5.86 -3.41
C GLN A 1 -1.32 -4.81 -4.14
N GLY A 2 -0.92 -3.52 -4.11
CA GLY A 2 -1.66 -2.44 -4.79
C GLY A 2 -2.94 -1.99 -4.08
N VAL A 3 -3.19 -2.43 -2.86
CA VAL A 3 -4.41 -2.15 -2.07
C VAL A 3 -4.18 -1.18 -0.92
N GLY A 4 -3.08 -0.42 -0.93
CA GLY A 4 -2.78 0.59 0.07
C GLY A 4 -2.38 0.07 1.45
N PHE A 5 -2.04 -1.20 1.59
CA PHE A 5 -1.75 -1.79 2.91
C PHE A 5 -0.50 -1.20 3.57
N ARG A 6 0.62 -1.06 2.85
CA ARG A 6 1.85 -0.47 3.40
C ARG A 6 1.69 0.98 3.87
N PRO A 7 1.10 1.92 3.09
CA PRO A 7 0.80 3.26 3.57
C PRO A 7 -0.21 3.27 4.73
N PHE A 8 -1.17 2.36 4.78
CA PHE A 8 -2.07 2.20 5.92
C PHE A 8 -1.28 1.86 7.20
N VAL A 9 -0.40 0.85 7.15
CA VAL A 9 0.47 0.49 8.28
C VAL A 9 1.36 1.67 8.69
N HIS A 10 1.88 2.43 7.73
CA HIS A 10 2.70 3.60 8.02
C HIS A 10 1.89 4.67 8.78
N ARG A 11 0.64 4.95 8.41
CA ARG A 11 -0.24 5.87 9.14
C ARG A 11 -0.53 5.36 10.55
N LEU A 12 -0.82 4.07 10.72
CA LEU A 12 -1.02 3.48 12.05
C LEU A 12 0.23 3.60 12.92
N ALA A 13 1.41 3.34 12.37
CA ALA A 13 2.67 3.51 13.09
C ALA A 13 2.84 4.94 13.60
N ARG A 14 2.49 5.95 12.82
CA ARG A 14 2.48 7.36 13.26
C ARG A 14 1.47 7.60 14.37
N THR A 15 0.25 7.09 14.24
CA THR A 15 -0.83 7.25 15.22
C THR A 15 -0.44 6.66 16.59
N PHE A 16 0.19 5.50 16.58
CA PHE A 16 0.59 4.79 17.80
C PHE A 16 2.06 5.02 18.20
N ALA A 17 2.70 6.06 17.67
CA ALA A 17 4.09 6.42 17.95
C ALA A 17 5.05 5.23 17.84
N ALA A 18 4.83 4.36 16.88
CA ALA A 18 5.68 3.21 16.58
C ALA A 18 6.76 3.58 15.56
N THR A 19 7.97 3.06 15.76
CA THR A 19 9.08 3.13 14.81
C THR A 19 9.37 1.75 14.24
N GLY A 20 10.12 1.68 13.12
CA GLY A 20 10.41 0.41 12.47
C GLY A 20 10.21 0.45 10.97
N TRP A 21 9.67 -0.62 10.40
CA TRP A 21 9.46 -0.69 8.96
C TRP A 21 8.41 -1.72 8.54
N VAL A 22 7.92 -1.55 7.32
CA VAL A 22 7.04 -2.51 6.64
C VAL A 22 7.58 -2.79 5.24
N LEU A 23 7.49 -4.05 4.81
CA LEU A 23 7.76 -4.46 3.42
C LEU A 23 6.79 -5.57 2.99
N ASN A 24 6.63 -5.71 1.68
CA ASN A 24 6.02 -6.91 1.11
C ASN A 24 7.09 -7.98 0.88
N ASP A 25 6.75 -9.23 1.18
CA ASP A 25 7.54 -10.38 0.76
C ASP A 25 6.66 -11.39 -0.01
N SER A 26 7.19 -12.57 -0.28
CA SER A 26 6.49 -13.61 -1.04
C SER A 26 5.29 -14.22 -0.31
N GLU A 27 5.27 -14.18 1.02
CA GLU A 27 4.23 -14.81 1.84
C GLU A 27 3.19 -13.80 2.36
N GLY A 28 3.48 -12.51 2.20
CA GLY A 28 2.56 -11.47 2.65
C GLY A 28 3.20 -10.13 2.93
N VAL A 29 3.05 -9.66 4.15
CA VAL A 29 3.62 -8.39 4.63
C VAL A 29 4.40 -8.66 5.90
N LEU A 30 5.64 -8.22 5.93
CA LEU A 30 6.51 -8.28 7.09
C LEU A 30 6.62 -6.90 7.73
N LEU A 31 6.40 -6.85 9.04
CA LEU A 31 6.54 -5.63 9.85
C LEU A 31 7.56 -5.84 10.95
N GLU A 32 8.32 -4.81 11.26
CA GLU A 32 9.05 -4.71 12.51
C GLU A 32 8.62 -3.43 13.22
N LEU A 33 8.17 -3.56 14.47
CA LEU A 33 7.60 -2.47 15.26
C LEU A 33 8.35 -2.31 16.57
N GLN A 34 8.63 -1.06 16.93
CA GLN A 34 9.17 -0.66 18.22
C GLN A 34 8.30 0.43 18.81
N ALA A 35 7.57 0.11 19.86
CA ALA A 35 6.74 1.01 20.64
C ALA A 35 6.53 0.44 22.06
N THR A 36 5.69 1.06 22.86
CA THR A 36 5.21 0.45 24.11
C THR A 36 4.32 -0.75 23.81
N SER A 37 4.24 -1.70 24.71
CA SER A 37 3.39 -2.89 24.56
C SER A 37 1.93 -2.52 24.26
N ASP A 38 1.40 -1.50 24.95
CA ASP A 38 0.02 -1.04 24.75
C ASP A 38 -0.19 -0.46 23.35
N ASN A 39 0.76 0.33 22.84
CA ASN A 39 0.70 0.91 21.50
C ASN A 39 0.80 -0.17 20.42
N ILE A 40 1.63 -1.18 20.62
CA ILE A 40 1.72 -2.33 19.71
C ILE A 40 0.41 -3.09 19.67
N ALA A 41 -0.18 -3.39 20.83
CA ALA A 41 -1.45 -4.10 20.93
C ALA A 41 -2.58 -3.34 20.22
N GLN A 42 -2.71 -2.02 20.46
CA GLN A 42 -3.70 -1.17 19.80
C GLN A 42 -3.49 -1.09 18.28
N LEU A 43 -2.23 -0.98 17.83
CA LEU A 43 -1.89 -0.97 16.41
C LEU A 43 -2.30 -2.28 15.73
N ILE A 44 -2.05 -3.42 16.36
CA ILE A 44 -2.40 -4.75 15.84
C ILE A 44 -3.92 -4.92 15.80
N ASP A 45 -4.64 -4.47 16.83
CA ASP A 45 -6.11 -4.52 16.87
C ASP A 45 -6.72 -3.66 15.75
N GLU A 46 -6.24 -2.43 15.57
CA GLU A 46 -6.70 -1.54 14.50
C GLU A 46 -6.38 -2.10 13.11
N LEU A 47 -5.20 -2.70 12.94
CA LEU A 47 -4.78 -3.35 11.71
C LEU A 47 -5.70 -4.52 11.34
N ALA A 48 -6.12 -5.29 12.33
CA ALA A 48 -7.01 -6.45 12.14
C ALA A 48 -8.47 -6.01 11.91
N SER A 49 -8.95 -4.99 12.62
CA SER A 49 -10.35 -4.57 12.64
C SER A 49 -10.72 -3.64 11.49
N ASN A 50 -9.80 -2.79 11.04
CA ASN A 50 -10.06 -1.72 10.07
C ASN A 50 -9.08 -1.74 8.87
N PRO A 51 -8.84 -2.89 8.21
CA PRO A 51 -7.93 -2.95 7.08
C PRO A 51 -8.45 -2.13 5.88
N PRO A 52 -7.58 -1.73 4.95
CA PRO A 52 -8.02 -1.11 3.70
C PRO A 52 -9.07 -1.97 2.98
N PRO A 53 -10.04 -1.37 2.24
CA PRO A 53 -11.22 -2.07 1.72
C PRO A 53 -10.92 -3.33 0.89
N MET A 54 -9.80 -3.35 0.19
CA MET A 54 -9.38 -4.47 -0.67
C MET A 54 -8.33 -5.37 -0.02
N ALA A 55 -7.86 -5.03 1.19
CA ALA A 55 -6.90 -5.86 1.90
C ALA A 55 -7.60 -7.06 2.55
N ARG A 56 -6.93 -8.20 2.52
CA ARG A 56 -7.37 -9.42 3.23
C ARG A 56 -6.26 -9.86 4.15
N ILE A 57 -6.57 -9.96 5.44
CA ILE A 57 -5.67 -10.45 6.47
C ILE A 57 -6.14 -11.85 6.86
N ASN A 58 -5.39 -12.86 6.46
CA ASN A 58 -5.72 -14.26 6.78
C ASN A 58 -5.25 -14.64 8.18
N GLY A 59 -4.28 -13.93 8.72
CA GLY A 59 -3.72 -14.12 10.05
C GLY A 59 -2.60 -13.14 10.32
N ILE A 60 -2.34 -12.92 11.60
CA ILE A 60 -1.21 -12.13 12.10
C ILE A 60 -0.41 -13.05 13.01
N VAL A 61 0.89 -13.14 12.77
CA VAL A 61 1.82 -13.89 13.61
C VAL A 61 2.78 -12.92 14.25
N GLU A 62 2.74 -12.87 15.57
CA GLU A 62 3.64 -12.03 16.34
C GLU A 62 4.87 -12.84 16.78
N VAL A 63 6.04 -12.25 16.56
CA VAL A 63 7.32 -12.80 17.01
C VAL A 63 8.01 -11.77 17.89
N PRO A 64 7.77 -11.79 19.20
CA PRO A 64 8.41 -10.86 20.12
C PRO A 64 9.94 -10.95 20.03
N ARG A 65 10.60 -9.83 19.90
CA ARG A 65 12.05 -9.74 19.94
C ARG A 65 12.47 -8.92 21.17
N GLU A 66 12.82 -9.62 22.22
CA GLU A 66 13.43 -8.98 23.38
C GLU A 66 14.85 -8.52 23.04
N ASN A 67 15.18 -7.29 23.47
CA ASN A 67 16.54 -6.73 23.37
C ASN A 67 17.14 -6.62 21.96
N SER A 68 16.34 -6.24 20.97
CA SER A 68 16.91 -5.82 19.68
C SER A 68 17.90 -4.66 19.91
N ALA A 69 19.15 -4.86 19.55
CA ALA A 69 20.17 -3.79 19.60
C ALA A 69 19.90 -2.69 18.56
N GLN A 70 19.07 -2.98 17.57
CA GLN A 70 18.70 -2.04 16.52
C GLN A 70 17.58 -1.12 17.00
N ARG A 71 17.80 0.19 16.93
CA ARG A 71 16.80 1.23 17.18
C ARG A 71 16.46 1.93 15.88
N TYR A 72 15.18 2.20 15.67
CA TYR A 72 14.68 2.94 14.52
C TYR A 72 14.29 4.35 14.97
N ALA A 73 14.72 5.37 14.21
CA ALA A 73 14.37 6.77 14.46
C ALA A 73 12.93 7.09 14.00
N GLU A 74 12.48 6.40 12.96
CA GLU A 74 11.18 6.60 12.32
C GLU A 74 10.60 5.28 11.81
N PHE A 75 9.35 5.32 11.34
CA PHE A 75 8.76 4.20 10.62
C PHE A 75 8.92 4.40 9.12
N SER A 76 9.33 3.36 8.40
CA SER A 76 9.63 3.44 6.96
C SER A 76 8.99 2.32 6.14
N ILE A 77 8.64 2.62 4.90
CA ILE A 77 8.25 1.62 3.91
C ILE A 77 9.50 1.17 3.16
N ARG A 78 9.84 -0.10 3.28
CA ARG A 78 10.98 -0.70 2.58
C ARG A 78 10.58 -1.30 1.23
N LYS A 79 11.54 -1.42 0.34
CA LYS A 79 11.36 -2.14 -0.94
C LYS A 79 11.00 -3.60 -0.66
N SER A 80 10.09 -4.13 -1.48
CA SER A 80 9.69 -5.54 -1.42
C SER A 80 10.90 -6.47 -1.58
N ARG A 81 10.93 -7.57 -0.83
CA ARG A 81 11.91 -8.63 -1.04
C ARG A 81 11.40 -9.57 -2.12
N GLN A 82 12.19 -9.80 -3.14
CA GLN A 82 11.96 -10.89 -4.09
C GLN A 82 12.55 -12.17 -3.50
N LEU A 83 11.70 -13.12 -3.14
CA LEU A 83 12.08 -14.50 -2.89
C LEU A 83 11.72 -15.33 -4.13
N ALA A 84 12.43 -16.42 -4.36
CA ALA A 84 12.35 -17.22 -5.59
C ALA A 84 10.97 -17.87 -5.86
N LYS A 85 10.04 -17.83 -4.92
CA LYS A 85 8.67 -18.33 -5.05
C LYS A 85 7.69 -17.22 -4.69
N MET A 86 6.91 -16.76 -5.65
CA MET A 86 5.92 -15.72 -5.46
C MET A 86 4.54 -16.37 -5.29
N ASP A 87 4.04 -16.42 -4.06
CA ASP A 87 2.66 -16.84 -3.76
C ASP A 87 1.70 -15.62 -3.61
N THR A 88 2.15 -14.42 -4.00
CA THR A 88 1.29 -13.23 -3.97
C THR A 88 0.23 -13.29 -5.06
N ILE A 89 -1.01 -13.40 -4.63
CA ILE A 89 -2.17 -13.37 -5.53
C ILE A 89 -2.36 -11.95 -6.05
N ILE A 90 -2.44 -11.80 -7.37
CA ILE A 90 -2.94 -10.57 -7.98
C ILE A 90 -4.45 -10.54 -7.70
N PRO A 91 -4.96 -9.53 -6.98
CA PRO A 91 -6.40 -9.43 -6.79
C PRO A 91 -7.08 -9.23 -8.15
N PRO A 92 -8.26 -9.82 -8.37
CA PRO A 92 -9.04 -9.55 -9.58
C PRO A 92 -9.38 -8.07 -9.66
N ASP A 93 -9.65 -7.56 -10.86
CA ASP A 93 -10.18 -6.21 -11.03
C ASP A 93 -11.44 -6.05 -10.16
N SER A 94 -11.43 -5.02 -9.34
CA SER A 94 -12.60 -4.58 -8.62
C SER A 94 -13.25 -3.40 -9.34
N ASN A 95 -14.50 -3.11 -8.99
CA ASN A 95 -15.16 -1.90 -9.46
C ASN A 95 -14.40 -0.65 -9.03
N VAL A 96 -14.45 0.38 -9.85
CA VAL A 96 -13.94 1.71 -9.53
C VAL A 96 -14.67 2.23 -8.28
N CYS A 97 -13.96 2.75 -7.29
CA CYS A 97 -14.58 3.30 -6.09
C CYS A 97 -15.31 4.62 -6.39
N GLN A 98 -16.21 5.03 -5.50
CA GLN A 98 -17.04 6.22 -5.69
C GLN A 98 -16.19 7.49 -5.85
N ASP A 99 -15.10 7.64 -5.12
CA ASP A 99 -14.21 8.80 -5.26
C ASP A 99 -13.61 8.88 -6.66
N CYS A 100 -13.13 7.75 -7.20
CA CYS A 100 -12.60 7.69 -8.55
C CYS A 100 -13.70 7.94 -9.60
N LEU A 101 -14.93 7.47 -9.39
CA LEU A 101 -16.05 7.76 -10.27
C LEU A 101 -16.39 9.25 -10.26
N ASN A 102 -16.45 9.87 -9.08
CA ASN A 102 -16.72 11.29 -8.95
C ASN A 102 -15.69 12.13 -9.72
N GLU A 103 -14.41 11.81 -9.57
CA GLU A 103 -13.33 12.49 -10.31
C GLU A 103 -13.41 12.22 -11.82
N MET A 104 -13.71 10.99 -12.23
CA MET A 104 -13.83 10.63 -13.65
C MET A 104 -14.97 11.36 -14.36
N PHE A 105 -16.03 11.70 -13.64
CA PHE A 105 -17.19 12.40 -14.20
C PHE A 105 -17.19 13.92 -13.92
N ASP A 106 -16.25 14.45 -13.17
CA ASP A 106 -16.09 15.87 -12.94
C ASP A 106 -15.31 16.53 -14.09
N PRO A 107 -15.95 17.39 -14.92
CA PRO A 107 -15.28 18.07 -16.03
C PRO A 107 -14.11 18.98 -15.60
N GLN A 108 -14.05 19.38 -14.34
CA GLN A 108 -12.98 20.23 -13.81
C GLN A 108 -11.80 19.43 -13.25
N ASN A 109 -11.96 18.10 -13.09
CA ASN A 109 -10.91 17.23 -12.60
C ASN A 109 -9.92 16.87 -13.73
N PRO A 110 -8.59 16.90 -13.50
CA PRO A 110 -7.60 16.50 -14.50
C PRO A 110 -7.74 15.04 -14.98
N ARG A 111 -8.47 14.19 -14.23
CA ARG A 111 -8.79 12.82 -14.62
C ARG A 111 -10.17 12.64 -15.25
N TYR A 112 -10.79 13.73 -15.67
CA TYR A 112 -12.06 13.67 -16.38
C TYR A 112 -11.98 12.69 -17.56
N ARG A 113 -12.88 11.69 -17.58
CA ARG A 113 -12.97 10.64 -18.59
C ARG A 113 -11.69 9.80 -18.76
N TYR A 114 -10.85 9.72 -17.72
CA TYR A 114 -9.66 8.88 -17.75
C TYR A 114 -10.03 7.42 -17.45
N ALA A 115 -10.00 6.56 -18.46
CA ALA A 115 -10.49 5.19 -18.39
C ALA A 115 -9.69 4.27 -17.42
N PHE A 116 -8.42 4.58 -17.17
CA PHE A 116 -7.56 3.79 -16.27
C PHE A 116 -7.55 4.32 -14.84
N ILE A 117 -8.49 5.21 -14.48
CA ILE A 117 -8.52 5.80 -13.15
C ILE A 117 -8.58 4.74 -12.05
N ASN A 118 -7.69 4.84 -11.07
CA ASN A 118 -7.69 4.00 -9.90
C ASN A 118 -7.09 4.71 -8.68
N CYS A 119 -7.19 4.07 -7.53
CA CYS A 119 -6.48 4.44 -6.31
C CYS A 119 -6.28 3.19 -5.44
N THR A 120 -5.63 3.35 -4.28
CA THR A 120 -5.39 2.25 -3.35
C THR A 120 -6.67 1.62 -2.77
N ASN A 121 -7.79 2.37 -2.74
CA ASN A 121 -9.08 1.85 -2.24
C ASN A 121 -9.77 0.91 -3.22
N CYS A 122 -9.64 1.14 -4.53
CA CYS A 122 -10.20 0.25 -5.54
C CYS A 122 -9.18 -0.71 -6.16
N GLY A 123 -7.93 -0.65 -5.71
CA GLY A 123 -6.90 -1.61 -6.04
C GLY A 123 -6.32 -1.51 -7.46
N PRO A 124 -5.50 -2.48 -7.85
CA PRO A 124 -4.82 -2.49 -9.15
C PRO A 124 -5.80 -2.67 -10.32
N ARG A 125 -5.31 -2.36 -11.54
CA ARG A 125 -5.98 -2.71 -12.79
C ARG A 125 -5.24 -3.88 -13.41
N TYR A 126 -5.89 -5.03 -13.44
CA TYR A 126 -5.30 -6.28 -13.94
C TYR A 126 -4.82 -6.13 -15.39
N SER A 127 -5.60 -5.44 -16.23
CA SER A 127 -5.34 -5.27 -17.65
C SER A 127 -4.03 -4.56 -18.00
N ILE A 128 -3.41 -3.84 -17.05
CA ILE A 128 -2.13 -3.16 -17.28
C ILE A 128 -0.93 -3.93 -16.73
N ILE A 129 -1.13 -5.01 -15.98
CA ILE A 129 -0.06 -5.75 -15.32
C ILE A 129 0.73 -6.56 -16.35
N GLN A 130 2.05 -6.42 -16.35
CA GLN A 130 2.97 -7.19 -17.19
C GLN A 130 3.74 -8.22 -16.38
N ALA A 131 4.12 -7.87 -15.14
CA ALA A 131 4.85 -8.76 -14.25
C ALA A 131 4.62 -8.38 -12.76
N MET A 132 5.10 -9.24 -11.87
CA MET A 132 5.12 -8.98 -10.42
C MET A 132 6.56 -8.68 -9.95
N PRO A 133 6.75 -7.89 -8.87
CA PRO A 133 5.74 -7.25 -8.02
C PRO A 133 4.95 -6.17 -8.75
N TYR A 134 3.74 -5.85 -8.26
CA TYR A 134 2.91 -4.80 -8.83
C TYR A 134 3.51 -3.41 -8.54
N ASP A 135 4.40 -2.99 -9.40
CA ASP A 135 5.04 -1.68 -9.41
C ASP A 135 4.90 -1.07 -10.81
N ARG A 136 4.93 0.27 -10.95
CA ARG A 136 4.71 0.95 -12.23
C ARG A 136 5.64 0.45 -13.34
N SER A 137 6.89 0.15 -13.02
CA SER A 137 7.87 -0.43 -13.94
C SER A 137 7.52 -1.82 -14.48
N GLN A 138 6.55 -2.49 -13.84
CA GLN A 138 6.04 -3.81 -14.23
C GLN A 138 4.62 -3.73 -14.82
N THR A 139 4.24 -2.55 -15.30
CA THR A 139 2.94 -2.31 -15.94
C THR A 139 3.12 -1.64 -17.31
N THR A 140 2.09 -1.70 -18.15
CA THR A 140 2.08 -0.96 -19.44
C THR A 140 2.19 0.56 -19.24
N MET A 141 1.95 1.05 -18.02
CA MET A 141 2.03 2.48 -17.69
C MET A 141 3.46 2.99 -17.55
N GLN A 142 4.48 2.12 -17.52
CA GLN A 142 5.89 2.53 -17.46
C GLN A 142 6.30 3.47 -18.61
N ALA A 143 5.67 3.31 -19.78
CA ALA A 143 5.96 4.12 -20.96
C ALA A 143 5.45 5.57 -20.86
N PHE A 144 4.57 5.85 -19.90
CA PHE A 144 3.95 7.17 -19.75
C PHE A 144 4.61 7.95 -18.61
N ALA A 145 5.22 9.08 -18.93
CA ALA A 145 5.74 9.98 -17.91
C ALA A 145 4.60 10.61 -17.10
N MET A 146 4.73 10.62 -15.78
CA MET A 146 3.79 11.33 -14.92
C MET A 146 4.05 12.84 -15.00
N CYS A 147 2.99 13.65 -15.02
CA CYS A 147 3.12 15.09 -14.80
C CYS A 147 3.50 15.38 -13.33
N PRO A 148 4.03 16.57 -12.99
CA PRO A 148 4.44 16.88 -11.62
C PRO A 148 3.35 16.67 -10.56
N ALA A 149 2.10 16.99 -10.88
CA ALA A 149 0.98 16.79 -9.95
C ALA A 149 0.71 15.30 -9.70
N CYS A 150 0.70 14.46 -10.75
CA CYS A 150 0.54 13.01 -10.60
C CYS A 150 1.73 12.38 -9.88
N GLN A 151 2.94 12.86 -10.13
CA GLN A 151 4.13 12.39 -9.41
C GLN A 151 4.04 12.72 -7.93
N HIS A 152 3.61 13.93 -7.58
CA HIS A 152 3.41 14.32 -6.17
C HIS A 152 2.39 13.41 -5.47
N GLU A 153 1.23 13.16 -6.07
CA GLU A 153 0.23 12.24 -5.50
C GLU A 153 0.75 10.78 -5.41
N TYR A 154 1.57 10.37 -6.37
CA TYR A 154 2.18 9.03 -6.38
C TYR A 154 3.19 8.83 -5.25
N ASP A 155 3.92 9.88 -4.87
CA ASP A 155 4.95 9.83 -3.83
C ASP A 155 4.42 10.17 -2.43
N ASP A 156 3.22 10.75 -2.32
CA ASP A 156 2.62 11.17 -1.06
C ASP A 156 1.96 9.99 -0.33
N LEU A 157 2.54 9.58 0.79
CA LEU A 157 2.08 8.48 1.65
C LEU A 157 0.65 8.66 2.19
N ASP A 158 0.21 9.90 2.33
CA ASP A 158 -1.12 10.22 2.86
C ASP A 158 -2.16 10.31 1.73
N ASN A 159 -1.73 10.27 0.47
CA ASN A 159 -2.60 10.30 -0.69
C ASN A 159 -3.13 8.91 -1.06
N ARG A 160 -4.41 8.82 -1.42
CA ARG A 160 -5.02 7.57 -1.88
C ARG A 160 -4.45 7.07 -3.22
N ARG A 161 -3.61 7.87 -3.90
CA ARG A 161 -2.91 7.49 -5.13
C ARG A 161 -1.45 7.10 -4.89
N TYR A 162 -1.04 7.01 -3.64
CA TYR A 162 0.31 6.56 -3.32
C TYR A 162 0.61 5.22 -3.98
N HIS A 163 1.59 5.21 -4.87
CA HIS A 163 1.95 4.04 -5.69
C HIS A 163 0.77 3.41 -6.45
N ALA A 164 -0.29 4.17 -6.77
CA ALA A 164 -1.31 3.76 -7.72
C ALA A 164 -0.76 3.91 -9.14
N GLN A 165 -0.72 2.85 -9.92
CA GLN A 165 0.10 2.74 -11.12
C GLN A 165 -0.41 3.52 -12.34
N PRO A 166 -1.73 3.57 -12.65
CA PRO A 166 -2.29 4.40 -13.70
C PRO A 166 -2.25 5.90 -13.43
#